data_7e160fb30ac6d2846966ee3bfe494204
#
_entry.id   7e160fb30ac6d2846966ee3bfe494204
#
_cell.length_a   1.000
_cell.length_b   1.000
_cell.length_c   1.000
_cell.angle_alpha   90.00
_cell.angle_beta   90.00
_cell.angle_gamma   90.00
#
_symmetry.space_group_name_H-M   'P 1'
#
loop_
_entity.id
_entity.type
_entity.pdbx_description
1 polymer ?
#
loop_
_entity_poly.entity_id
_entity_poly.type
_entity_poly.pdbx_seq_one_letter_code
_entity_poly.pdbx_strand_id
1 'polypeptide(L)'
;MLPYSACIVKHFLPSRLYIFAQTLPFPRVLPYNRHMEFKYFKNMLVISGVKPFDLEKCCTCGQAFRWVKNPVHMQAGLFGECGLNDAEASPAFTGVIRGRAVLVMQSDDSLIVTPCAKGEAQLFIDYFDLKRDYSAVEAALAADERLRVCLPGSSGIRVFNQEPFEALISFIISANNN
;
A
#
# COMPACT_ATOMS: atom_id res chain seq x y z
N MET A 1 4.77 -26.97 -3.90
CA MET A 1 3.84 -26.19 -3.05
C MET A 1 3.58 -24.87 -3.76
N LEU A 2 2.36 -24.64 -4.26
CA LEU A 2 1.95 -23.37 -4.86
C LEU A 2 1.74 -22.35 -3.73
N PRO A 3 2.17 -21.09 -3.85
CA PRO A 3 1.95 -20.10 -2.81
C PRO A 3 0.44 -19.89 -2.58
N TYR A 4 0.05 -19.75 -1.34
CA TYR A 4 -1.32 -19.61 -0.82
C TYR A 4 -2.19 -18.57 -1.57
N SER A 5 -1.57 -17.55 -2.15
CA SER A 5 -2.24 -16.52 -2.96
C SER A 5 -2.85 -17.03 -4.27
N ALA A 6 -2.32 -18.09 -4.84
CA ALA A 6 -2.84 -18.64 -6.10
C ALA A 6 -4.14 -19.44 -5.94
N CYS A 7 -4.43 -19.93 -4.72
CA CYS A 7 -5.58 -20.78 -4.47
C CYS A 7 -6.89 -20.00 -4.29
N ILE A 8 -6.82 -18.79 -3.71
CA ILE A 8 -8.00 -17.94 -3.45
C ILE A 8 -8.56 -17.35 -4.76
N VAL A 9 -7.66 -16.97 -5.68
CA VAL A 9 -8.06 -16.38 -6.96
C VAL A 9 -8.77 -17.39 -7.88
N LYS A 10 -8.47 -18.69 -7.72
CA LYS A 10 -9.02 -19.73 -8.60
C LYS A 10 -10.53 -19.96 -8.44
N HIS A 11 -11.12 -19.64 -7.30
CA HIS A 11 -12.51 -19.98 -6.99
C HIS A 11 -13.50 -18.82 -7.12
N PHE A 12 -13.02 -17.57 -7.31
CA PHE A 12 -13.88 -16.38 -7.29
C PHE A 12 -13.92 -15.58 -8.59
N LEU A 13 -13.07 -15.89 -9.58
CA LEU A 13 -13.12 -15.19 -10.86
C LEU A 13 -13.94 -15.99 -11.88
N PRO A 14 -14.85 -15.33 -12.65
CA PRO A 14 -15.47 -15.96 -13.80
C PRO A 14 -14.39 -16.51 -14.72
N SER A 15 -14.63 -17.68 -15.32
CA SER A 15 -13.65 -18.43 -16.13
C SER A 15 -12.95 -17.58 -17.20
N ARG A 16 -13.62 -16.54 -17.73
CA ARG A 16 -13.04 -15.60 -18.71
C ARG A 16 -12.01 -14.64 -18.10
N LEU A 17 -12.19 -14.22 -16.83
CA LEU A 17 -11.22 -13.35 -16.14
C LEU A 17 -9.98 -14.12 -15.70
N TYR A 18 -10.15 -15.40 -15.34
CA TYR A 18 -9.06 -16.29 -14.96
C TYR A 18 -8.11 -16.60 -16.13
N ILE A 19 -8.66 -16.83 -17.35
CA ILE A 19 -7.86 -17.02 -18.57
C ILE A 19 -7.10 -15.73 -18.90
N PHE A 20 -7.71 -14.55 -18.69
CA PHE A 20 -7.09 -13.26 -18.95
C PHE A 20 -5.91 -12.98 -17.99
N ALA A 21 -6.05 -13.35 -16.72
CA ALA A 21 -4.96 -13.23 -15.73
C ALA A 21 -3.76 -14.15 -16.02
N GLN A 22 -3.98 -15.26 -16.75
CA GLN A 22 -2.90 -16.17 -17.15
C GLN A 22 -2.17 -15.72 -18.43
N THR A 23 -2.79 -14.90 -19.26
CA THR A 23 -2.23 -14.44 -20.53
C THR A 23 -1.47 -13.12 -20.44
N LEU A 24 -1.59 -12.39 -19.34
CA LEU A 24 -0.75 -11.23 -19.10
C LEU A 24 0.69 -11.67 -18.83
N PRO A 25 1.68 -11.05 -19.48
CA PRO A 25 3.10 -11.36 -19.29
C PRO A 25 3.61 -10.80 -17.96
N PHE A 26 2.95 -11.16 -16.84
CA PHE A 26 3.46 -10.80 -15.54
C PHE A 26 4.76 -11.57 -15.27
N PRO A 27 5.84 -10.91 -14.92
CA PRO A 27 7.05 -11.58 -14.51
C PRO A 27 6.73 -12.45 -13.28
N ARG A 28 7.15 -13.73 -13.33
CA ARG A 28 6.91 -14.71 -12.25
C ARG A 28 7.51 -14.27 -10.90
N VAL A 29 8.52 -13.40 -10.97
CA VAL A 29 9.13 -12.73 -9.83
C VAL A 29 9.18 -11.24 -10.17
N LEU A 30 8.45 -10.42 -9.42
CA LEU A 30 8.51 -8.98 -9.58
C LEU A 30 9.85 -8.46 -9.03
N PRO A 31 10.51 -7.53 -9.73
CA PRO A 31 11.74 -6.94 -9.24
C PRO A 31 11.53 -6.23 -7.91
N TYR A 32 12.62 -6.09 -7.16
CA TYR A 32 12.65 -5.48 -5.83
C TYR A 32 13.04 -4.00 -5.95
N ASN A 33 12.37 -3.13 -5.21
CA ASN A 33 12.79 -1.74 -5.04
C ASN A 33 14.08 -1.68 -4.20
N ARG A 34 15.21 -1.34 -4.86
CA ARG A 34 16.55 -1.33 -4.24
C ARG A 34 16.96 0.03 -3.67
N HIS A 35 16.14 1.07 -3.89
CA HIS A 35 16.48 2.45 -3.54
C HIS A 35 15.83 2.95 -2.25
N MET A 36 15.17 2.06 -1.53
CA MET A 36 14.46 2.42 -0.30
C MET A 36 15.44 2.54 0.86
N GLU A 37 15.35 3.66 1.56
CA GLU A 37 16.09 3.94 2.81
C GLU A 37 15.12 4.14 3.96
N PHE A 38 15.55 3.88 5.19
CA PHE A 38 14.74 4.17 6.38
C PHE A 38 15.58 4.73 7.51
N LYS A 39 14.98 5.67 8.26
CA LYS A 39 15.57 6.33 9.42
C LYS A 39 14.59 6.37 10.57
N TYR A 40 15.10 6.31 11.79
CA TYR A 40 14.29 6.42 13.00
C TYR A 40 14.54 7.76 13.69
N PHE A 41 13.46 8.45 14.07
CA PHE A 41 13.48 9.67 14.86
C PHE A 41 12.56 9.49 16.07
N LYS A 42 13.13 9.41 17.29
CA LYS A 42 12.34 9.11 18.50
C LYS A 42 11.50 7.82 18.30
N ASN A 43 10.17 7.96 18.24
CA ASN A 43 9.22 6.88 18.00
C ASN A 43 8.61 6.92 16.58
N MET A 44 9.29 7.55 15.65
CA MET A 44 8.87 7.66 14.25
C MET A 44 9.82 6.92 13.33
N LEU A 45 9.28 6.33 12.28
CA LEU A 45 10.00 5.73 11.17
C LEU A 45 9.74 6.56 9.92
N VAL A 46 10.80 6.97 9.24
CA VAL A 46 10.75 7.58 7.92
C VAL A 46 11.30 6.59 6.91
N ILE A 47 10.51 6.28 5.89
CA ILE A 47 10.89 5.39 4.79
C ILE A 47 10.89 6.24 3.52
N SER A 48 12.06 6.42 2.90
CA SER A 48 12.23 7.16 1.64
C SER A 48 12.42 6.21 0.45
N GLY A 49 12.19 6.71 -0.77
CA GLY A 49 12.25 5.89 -1.98
C GLY A 49 11.00 5.03 -2.15
N VAL A 50 9.83 5.50 -1.71
CA VAL A 50 8.58 4.72 -1.77
C VAL A 50 7.84 4.83 -3.09
N LYS A 51 8.20 5.76 -3.98
CA LYS A 51 7.54 5.89 -5.29
C LYS A 51 7.70 4.64 -6.16
N PRO A 52 6.69 4.30 -7.00
CA PRO A 52 5.34 4.85 -6.98
C PRO A 52 4.53 4.29 -5.81
N PHE A 53 4.11 5.16 -4.89
CA PHE A 53 3.22 4.86 -3.77
C PHE A 53 2.37 6.09 -3.49
N ASP A 54 1.06 5.90 -3.35
CA ASP A 54 0.09 6.94 -3.04
C ASP A 54 -0.74 6.47 -1.84
N LEU A 55 -0.45 7.02 -0.66
CA LEU A 55 -1.10 6.65 0.59
C LEU A 55 -2.61 6.90 0.55
N GLU A 56 -3.03 8.03 -0.01
CA GLU A 56 -4.44 8.39 -0.07
C GLU A 56 -5.22 7.42 -0.94
N LYS A 57 -4.73 7.13 -2.15
CA LYS A 57 -5.35 6.14 -3.02
C LYS A 57 -5.39 4.76 -2.36
N CYS A 58 -4.30 4.33 -1.74
CA CYS A 58 -4.24 3.04 -1.07
C CYS A 58 -5.25 2.91 0.08
N CYS A 59 -5.42 3.97 0.89
CA CYS A 59 -6.33 3.97 2.02
C CYS A 59 -7.81 4.16 1.63
N THR A 60 -8.08 4.74 0.44
CA THR A 60 -9.45 5.09 0.02
C THR A 60 -10.01 4.20 -1.09
N CYS A 61 -9.22 3.31 -1.70
CA CYS A 61 -9.66 2.42 -2.77
C CYS A 61 -10.57 1.26 -2.30
N GLY A 62 -10.89 1.16 -1.01
CA GLY A 62 -11.80 0.15 -0.49
C GLY A 62 -11.14 -1.20 -0.13
N GLN A 63 -9.82 -1.31 -0.21
CA GLN A 63 -9.12 -2.55 0.15
C GLN A 63 -9.00 -2.80 1.65
N ALA A 64 -9.11 -1.76 2.48
CA ALA A 64 -8.94 -1.83 3.92
C ALA A 64 -9.88 -0.84 4.64
N PHE A 65 -10.60 -1.32 5.65
CA PHE A 65 -11.68 -0.55 6.29
C PHE A 65 -11.24 0.23 7.54
N ARG A 66 -10.03 -0.03 8.05
CA ARG A 66 -9.55 0.56 9.31
C ARG A 66 -8.74 1.84 9.13
N TRP A 67 -8.76 2.44 7.95
CA TRP A 67 -8.04 3.67 7.68
C TRP A 67 -8.98 4.86 7.71
N VAL A 68 -8.67 5.84 8.56
CA VAL A 68 -9.42 7.09 8.71
C VAL A 68 -8.51 8.26 8.34
N LYS A 69 -8.95 9.08 7.39
CA LYS A 69 -8.22 10.28 6.99
C LYS A 69 -8.26 11.32 8.12
N ASN A 70 -7.11 11.85 8.49
CA ASN A 70 -6.98 12.86 9.51
C ASN A 70 -7.02 14.28 8.94
N PRO A 71 -7.52 15.28 9.69
CA PRO A 71 -7.44 16.68 9.32
C PRO A 71 -5.98 17.15 9.18
N VAL A 72 -5.72 18.02 8.21
CA VAL A 72 -4.38 18.54 7.88
C VAL A 72 -3.68 19.23 9.07
N HIS A 73 -4.42 19.92 9.92
CA HIS A 73 -3.87 20.67 11.06
C HIS A 73 -3.21 19.81 12.15
N MET A 74 -3.49 18.48 12.19
CA MET A 74 -2.84 17.58 13.16
C MET A 74 -1.40 17.20 12.77
N GLN A 75 -0.93 17.64 11.62
CA GLN A 75 0.28 17.13 10.99
C GLN A 75 1.48 18.10 11.09
N ALA A 76 1.21 19.41 11.22
CA ALA A 76 2.21 20.48 11.07
C ALA A 76 3.43 20.36 12.00
N GLY A 77 3.27 19.82 13.22
CA GLY A 77 4.41 19.64 14.13
C GLY A 77 5.28 18.41 13.87
N LEU A 78 4.72 17.36 13.23
CA LEU A 78 5.41 16.09 13.06
C LEU A 78 6.42 16.11 11.90
N PHE A 79 6.12 16.82 10.82
CA PHE A 79 7.02 16.96 9.68
C PHE A 79 8.31 17.72 10.02
N GLY A 80 8.18 18.81 10.80
CA GLY A 80 9.35 19.59 11.25
C GLY A 80 10.33 18.76 12.09
N GLU A 81 9.84 17.84 12.93
CA GLU A 81 10.70 16.94 13.70
C GLU A 81 11.50 15.96 12.84
N CYS A 82 11.01 15.61 11.66
CA CYS A 82 11.67 14.70 10.72
C CYS A 82 12.57 15.42 9.70
N GLY A 83 12.62 16.75 9.72
CA GLY A 83 13.39 17.56 8.75
C GLY A 83 12.76 17.56 7.35
N LEU A 84 11.47 17.22 7.25
CA LEU A 84 10.71 17.26 6.02
C LEU A 84 9.98 18.60 5.92
N ASN A 85 9.97 19.21 4.73
CA ASN A 85 9.32 20.49 4.53
C ASN A 85 7.79 20.34 4.64
N ASP A 86 7.17 21.22 5.43
CA ASP A 86 5.70 21.32 5.61
C ASP A 86 4.95 21.79 4.34
N ALA A 87 5.61 21.82 3.20
CA ALA A 87 5.25 22.64 2.06
C ALA A 87 3.93 22.26 1.37
N GLU A 88 3.34 21.09 1.62
CA GLU A 88 2.02 20.75 1.10
C GLU A 88 1.29 19.86 2.10
N ALA A 89 -0.02 20.10 2.23
CA ALA A 89 -0.92 19.35 3.10
C ALA A 89 -0.94 17.86 2.72
N SER A 90 0.05 17.16 3.20
CA SER A 90 0.24 15.74 2.90
C SER A 90 -0.87 14.91 3.53
N PRO A 91 -1.40 13.89 2.82
CA PRO A 91 -2.43 13.03 3.37
C PRO A 91 -1.90 12.26 4.59
N ALA A 92 -2.68 12.26 5.68
CA ALA A 92 -2.41 11.49 6.88
C ALA A 92 -3.58 10.59 7.22
N PHE A 93 -3.28 9.38 7.64
CA PHE A 93 -4.28 8.38 7.98
C PHE A 93 -3.94 7.70 9.30
N THR A 94 -4.95 7.56 10.16
CA THR A 94 -4.87 6.67 11.32
C THR A 94 -5.45 5.32 10.95
N GLY A 95 -4.76 4.26 11.29
CA GLY A 95 -5.21 2.91 11.02
C GLY A 95 -4.72 1.89 12.04
N VAL A 96 -5.04 0.63 11.81
CA VAL A 96 -4.61 -0.49 12.66
C VAL A 96 -3.83 -1.48 11.81
N ILE A 97 -2.58 -1.73 12.19
CA ILE A 97 -1.69 -2.73 11.57
C ILE A 97 -1.34 -3.78 12.63
N ARG A 98 -1.76 -5.02 12.41
CA ARG A 98 -1.54 -6.16 13.33
C ARG A 98 -1.88 -5.82 14.80
N GLY A 99 -3.07 -5.24 15.00
CA GLY A 99 -3.58 -4.88 16.33
C GLY A 99 -3.00 -3.60 16.93
N ARG A 100 -2.16 -2.85 16.21
CA ARG A 100 -1.51 -1.61 16.68
C ARG A 100 -2.08 -0.40 15.96
N ALA A 101 -2.54 0.58 16.72
CA ALA A 101 -2.93 1.87 16.15
C ALA A 101 -1.68 2.63 15.69
N VAL A 102 -1.73 3.13 14.46
CA VAL A 102 -0.63 3.88 13.84
C VAL A 102 -1.17 5.09 13.10
N LEU A 103 -0.40 6.16 13.09
CA LEU A 103 -0.57 7.30 12.20
C LEU A 103 0.46 7.17 11.07
N VAL A 104 0.00 7.28 9.85
CA VAL A 104 0.83 7.21 8.66
C VAL A 104 0.62 8.48 7.84
N MET A 105 1.71 9.09 7.41
CA MET A 105 1.71 10.31 6.61
C MET A 105 2.62 10.10 5.39
N GLN A 106 2.30 10.73 4.29
CA GLN A 106 3.17 10.73 3.11
C GLN A 106 3.59 12.15 2.76
N SER A 107 4.87 12.37 2.51
CA SER A 107 5.43 13.59 1.98
C SER A 107 6.31 13.25 0.79
N ASP A 108 5.90 13.63 -0.39
CA ASP A 108 6.55 13.34 -1.68
C ASP A 108 6.93 11.85 -1.84
N ASP A 109 8.21 11.52 -1.71
CA ASP A 109 8.77 10.16 -1.85
C ASP A 109 9.02 9.47 -0.49
N SER A 110 8.46 10.02 0.59
CA SER A 110 8.68 9.50 1.95
C SER A 110 7.38 9.16 2.66
N LEU A 111 7.39 8.04 3.37
CA LEU A 111 6.33 7.58 4.25
C LEU A 111 6.80 7.70 5.70
N ILE A 112 5.98 8.35 6.54
CA ILE A 112 6.26 8.53 7.97
C ILE A 112 5.26 7.69 8.74
N VAL A 113 5.74 6.87 9.66
CA VAL A 113 4.91 5.99 10.50
C VAL A 113 5.19 6.25 11.97
N THR A 114 4.16 6.48 12.76
CA THR A 114 4.25 6.67 14.22
C THR A 114 3.04 6.07 14.95
N PRO A 115 3.20 5.46 16.15
CA PRO A 115 4.46 5.14 16.80
C PRO A 115 5.19 3.96 16.12
N CYS A 116 6.51 4.01 16.10
CA CYS A 116 7.35 2.92 15.59
C CYS A 116 8.62 2.78 16.44
N ALA A 117 8.86 1.61 17.01
CA ALA A 117 10.10 1.32 17.73
C ALA A 117 11.22 0.93 16.76
N LYS A 118 12.48 1.09 17.20
CA LYS A 118 13.64 0.66 16.42
C LYS A 118 13.56 -0.85 16.14
N GLY A 119 13.81 -1.22 14.88
CA GLY A 119 13.75 -2.61 14.42
C GLY A 119 12.40 -3.04 13.87
N GLU A 120 11.35 -2.23 13.94
CA GLU A 120 10.02 -2.58 13.46
C GLU A 120 9.74 -2.14 12.00
N ALA A 121 10.69 -1.52 11.32
CA ALA A 121 10.52 -1.04 9.93
C ALA A 121 9.99 -2.13 9.01
N GLN A 122 10.46 -3.38 9.18
CA GLN A 122 10.07 -4.50 8.35
C GLN A 122 8.56 -4.77 8.38
N LEU A 123 7.90 -4.58 9.53
CA LEU A 123 6.44 -4.70 9.67
C LEU A 123 5.69 -3.78 8.70
N PHE A 124 6.10 -2.52 8.62
CA PHE A 124 5.45 -1.51 7.77
C PHE A 124 5.82 -1.69 6.30
N ILE A 125 7.08 -2.00 6.03
CA ILE A 125 7.57 -2.31 4.69
C ILE A 125 6.79 -3.47 4.09
N ASP A 126 6.54 -4.53 4.86
CA ASP A 126 5.79 -5.69 4.40
C ASP A 126 4.29 -5.38 4.30
N TYR A 127 3.71 -4.66 5.27
CA TYR A 127 2.29 -4.31 5.24
C TYR A 127 1.91 -3.49 4.00
N PHE A 128 2.71 -2.47 3.68
CA PHE A 128 2.47 -1.61 2.52
C PHE A 128 3.04 -2.16 1.20
N ASP A 129 3.61 -3.36 1.21
CA ASP A 129 4.27 -4.01 0.04
C ASP A 129 5.32 -3.09 -0.64
N LEU A 130 6.11 -2.37 0.19
CA LEU A 130 7.04 -1.36 -0.33
C LEU A 130 8.23 -1.94 -1.08
N LYS A 131 8.58 -3.20 -0.83
CA LYS A 131 9.70 -3.87 -1.49
C LYS A 131 9.44 -4.21 -2.95
N ARG A 132 8.18 -4.39 -3.33
CA ARG A 132 7.82 -4.76 -4.70
C ARG A 132 7.96 -3.57 -5.64
N ASP A 133 8.59 -3.80 -6.79
CA ASP A 133 8.67 -2.80 -7.85
C ASP A 133 7.34 -2.72 -8.62
N TYR A 134 6.51 -1.79 -8.23
CA TYR A 134 5.23 -1.53 -8.88
C TYR A 134 5.37 -0.81 -10.22
N SER A 135 6.52 -0.19 -10.50
CA SER A 135 6.78 0.38 -11.84
C SER A 135 6.76 -0.70 -12.92
N ALA A 136 7.28 -1.89 -12.59
CA ALA A 136 7.21 -3.03 -13.51
C ALA A 136 5.76 -3.55 -13.68
N VAL A 137 4.94 -3.50 -12.63
CA VAL A 137 3.51 -3.84 -12.71
C VAL A 137 2.78 -2.86 -13.59
N GLU A 138 2.98 -1.56 -13.38
CA GLU A 138 2.37 -0.49 -14.18
C GLU A 138 2.80 -0.57 -15.64
N ALA A 139 4.08 -0.85 -15.92
CA ALA A 139 4.56 -1.06 -17.29
C ALA A 139 3.89 -2.27 -17.96
N ALA A 140 3.68 -3.36 -17.24
CA ALA A 140 2.96 -4.52 -17.76
C ALA A 140 1.48 -4.22 -18.04
N LEU A 141 0.81 -3.45 -17.17
CA LEU A 141 -0.57 -3.01 -17.38
C LEU A 141 -0.69 -2.03 -18.55
N ALA A 142 0.31 -1.15 -18.74
CA ALA A 142 0.37 -0.18 -19.84
C ALA A 142 0.49 -0.84 -21.22
N ALA A 143 0.96 -2.08 -21.29
CA ALA A 143 1.04 -2.84 -22.53
C ALA A 143 -0.34 -3.22 -23.11
N ASP A 144 -1.38 -3.33 -22.26
CA ASP A 144 -2.77 -3.51 -22.70
C ASP A 144 -3.42 -2.14 -22.89
N GLU A 145 -3.94 -1.85 -24.08
CA GLU A 145 -4.53 -0.57 -24.43
C GLU A 145 -5.74 -0.20 -23.56
N ARG A 146 -6.54 -1.20 -23.16
CA ARG A 146 -7.74 -1.00 -22.32
C ARG A 146 -7.37 -0.71 -20.87
N LEU A 147 -6.29 -1.29 -20.36
CA LEU A 147 -5.82 -1.07 -18.99
C LEU A 147 -5.02 0.23 -18.87
N ARG A 148 -4.29 0.61 -19.92
CA ARG A 148 -3.46 1.82 -19.96
C ARG A 148 -4.26 3.09 -19.65
N VAL A 149 -5.52 3.18 -20.07
CA VAL A 149 -6.38 4.36 -19.82
C VAL A 149 -6.74 4.53 -18.34
N CYS A 150 -6.66 3.47 -17.54
CA CYS A 150 -6.94 3.50 -16.10
C CYS A 150 -5.72 3.86 -15.25
N LEU A 151 -4.50 3.78 -15.79
CA LEU A 151 -3.26 3.99 -15.03
C LEU A 151 -3.14 5.37 -14.38
N PRO A 152 -3.50 6.50 -15.02
CA PRO A 152 -3.39 7.81 -14.39
C PRO A 152 -4.17 7.93 -13.07
N GLY A 153 -5.31 7.24 -12.97
CA GLY A 153 -6.12 7.19 -11.75
C GLY A 153 -5.64 6.19 -10.71
N SER A 154 -5.01 5.08 -11.14
CA SER A 154 -4.64 3.94 -10.29
C SER A 154 -3.14 3.86 -9.96
N SER A 155 -2.29 4.64 -10.62
CA SER A 155 -0.85 4.68 -10.31
C SER A 155 -0.62 5.02 -8.84
N GLY A 156 0.33 4.30 -8.23
CA GLY A 156 0.67 4.42 -6.81
C GLY A 156 -0.18 3.56 -5.87
N ILE A 157 -1.24 2.90 -6.35
CA ILE A 157 -1.99 1.93 -5.53
C ILE A 157 -1.15 0.67 -5.33
N ARG A 158 -1.04 0.25 -4.06
CA ARG A 158 -0.43 -1.04 -3.67
C ARG A 158 -1.43 -1.89 -2.91
N VAL A 159 -1.29 -3.20 -3.00
CA VAL A 159 -2.14 -4.14 -2.25
C VAL A 159 -1.53 -4.34 -0.87
N PHE A 160 -2.24 -3.93 0.19
CA PHE A 160 -1.78 -4.09 1.56
C PHE A 160 -1.77 -5.57 1.99
N ASN A 161 -0.69 -5.99 2.65
CA ASN A 161 -0.61 -7.30 3.29
C ASN A 161 -1.32 -7.28 4.64
N GLN A 162 -2.65 -7.22 4.58
CA GLN A 162 -3.52 -7.24 5.75
C GLN A 162 -3.43 -8.58 6.47
N GLU A 163 -3.89 -8.61 7.73
CA GLU A 163 -4.04 -9.83 8.48
C GLU A 163 -5.09 -10.72 7.78
N PRO A 164 -4.76 -11.99 7.43
CA PRO A 164 -5.62 -12.82 6.57
C PRO A 164 -7.02 -13.08 7.12
N PHE A 165 -7.16 -13.28 8.43
CA PHE A 165 -8.46 -13.51 9.06
C PHE A 165 -9.31 -12.24 9.04
N GLU A 166 -8.72 -11.08 9.35
CA GLU A 166 -9.39 -9.79 9.27
C GLU A 166 -9.87 -9.50 7.85
N ALA A 167 -9.01 -9.69 6.85
CA ALA A 167 -9.36 -9.50 5.44
C ALA A 167 -10.51 -10.40 5.01
N LEU A 168 -10.51 -11.69 5.42
CA LEU A 168 -11.57 -12.63 5.12
C LEU A 168 -12.91 -12.20 5.73
N ILE A 169 -12.93 -11.87 7.03
CA ILE A 169 -14.16 -11.44 7.72
C ILE A 169 -14.69 -10.14 7.12
N SER A 170 -13.82 -9.17 6.86
CA SER A 170 -14.20 -7.90 6.23
C SER A 170 -14.82 -8.12 4.85
N PHE A 171 -14.26 -9.02 4.05
CA PHE A 171 -14.80 -9.40 2.75
C PHE A 171 -16.20 -10.04 2.86
N ILE A 172 -16.39 -10.97 3.79
CA ILE A 172 -17.70 -11.63 4.01
C ILE A 172 -18.76 -10.58 4.42
N ILE A 173 -18.42 -9.68 5.35
CA ILE A 173 -19.33 -8.63 5.79
C ILE A 173 -19.68 -7.69 4.63
N SER A 174 -18.69 -7.24 3.85
CA SER A 174 -18.94 -6.33 2.74
C SER A 174 -19.79 -6.96 1.64
N ALA A 175 -19.61 -8.24 1.37
CA ALA A 175 -20.39 -8.97 0.36
C ALA A 175 -21.87 -9.12 0.72
N ASN A 176 -22.23 -9.01 2.01
CA ASN A 176 -23.62 -9.14 2.49
C ASN A 176 -24.30 -7.79 2.79
N ASN A 177 -23.60 -6.67 2.64
CA ASN A 177 -24.12 -5.33 2.96
C ASN A 177 -24.52 -4.51 1.72
N ASN A 178 -24.77 -5.14 0.58
CA ASN A 178 -25.27 -4.50 -0.63
C ASN A 178 -26.78 -4.56 -0.73
#